data_17abd05d0152079571cb125de1d8dbe3
#
_entry.id   17abd05d0152079571cb125de1d8dbe3
#
_cell.length_a   1.000
_cell.length_b   1.000
_cell.length_c   1.000
_cell.angle_alpha   90.00
_cell.angle_beta   90.00
_cell.angle_gamma   90.00
#
_symmetry.space_group_name_H-M   'P 1'
#
loop_
_entity.id
_entity.type
_entity.pdbx_description
1 polymer ?
#
loop_
_entity_poly.entity_id
_entity_poly.type
_entity_poly.pdbx_seq_one_letter_code
_entity_poly.pdbx_strand_id
1 'polypeptide(L)'
;MKLNYKSLIKNIENFPIQGVGFKDISPLLASKYFKNVIIEMGDLVEKPDFWVGIESRGFIFASALAIEFGGGVLLCRKAGKLPGKVITKSYKTEYSTDQLSIKKGSGSVVIVDDVIATGGTLATVNKLCISAGYNVLDNLVLIDLRYVPRSQHFLTAGLNNIKSF
;
A
#
# COMPACT_ATOMS: atom_id res chain seq x y z
N MET A 1 -17.46 -10.09 -19.39
CA MET A 1 -17.07 -11.14 -18.43
C MET A 1 -16.06 -10.54 -17.46
N LYS A 2 -16.44 -10.30 -16.21
CA LYS A 2 -15.46 -9.84 -15.20
C LYS A 2 -14.44 -10.95 -14.99
N LEU A 3 -13.21 -10.68 -15.34
CA LEU A 3 -12.10 -11.62 -15.12
C LEU A 3 -11.96 -11.87 -13.60
N ASN A 4 -11.95 -13.13 -13.23
CA ASN A 4 -11.74 -13.50 -11.84
C ASN A 4 -10.24 -13.57 -11.54
N TYR A 5 -9.63 -12.44 -11.19
CA TYR A 5 -8.21 -12.34 -10.84
C TYR A 5 -7.83 -13.11 -9.56
N LYS A 6 -8.82 -13.53 -8.77
CA LYS A 6 -8.58 -14.28 -7.53
C LYS A 6 -7.81 -15.58 -7.76
N SER A 7 -8.00 -16.22 -8.91
CA SER A 7 -7.25 -17.43 -9.28
C SER A 7 -5.76 -17.19 -9.50
N LEU A 8 -5.36 -15.94 -9.73
CA LEU A 8 -3.98 -15.51 -9.92
C LEU A 8 -3.29 -15.07 -8.61
N ILE A 9 -4.02 -15.12 -7.50
CA ILE A 9 -3.50 -14.84 -6.16
C ILE A 9 -3.50 -16.15 -5.39
N LYS A 10 -2.32 -16.63 -5.02
CA LYS A 10 -2.19 -17.92 -4.32
C LYS A 10 -2.06 -17.71 -2.82
N ASN A 11 -2.75 -18.55 -2.06
CA ASN A 11 -2.59 -18.63 -0.63
C ASN A 11 -1.46 -19.62 -0.32
N ILE A 12 -0.39 -19.13 0.30
CA ILE A 12 0.72 -19.94 0.77
C ILE A 12 0.64 -19.99 2.28
N GLU A 13 0.48 -21.18 2.81
CA GLU A 13 0.47 -21.41 4.25
C GLU A 13 1.91 -21.54 4.76
N ASN A 14 2.11 -21.16 6.04
CA ASN A 14 3.40 -21.31 6.73
C ASN A 14 4.57 -20.63 5.99
N PHE A 15 4.38 -19.42 5.52
CA PHE A 15 5.41 -18.62 4.85
C PHE A 15 5.43 -17.17 5.40
N PRO A 16 6.59 -16.56 5.71
CA PRO A 16 7.94 -17.16 5.67
C PRO A 16 8.22 -18.10 6.86
N ILE A 17 7.33 -18.13 7.84
CA ILE A 17 7.42 -18.98 9.04
C ILE A 17 6.11 -19.72 9.29
N GLN A 18 6.18 -20.78 10.07
CA GLN A 18 5.00 -21.57 10.43
C GLN A 18 3.92 -20.71 11.10
N GLY A 19 2.67 -20.93 10.73
CA GLY A 19 1.50 -20.21 11.25
C GLY A 19 1.19 -18.89 10.52
N VAL A 20 2.03 -18.45 9.60
CA VAL A 20 1.80 -17.24 8.82
C VAL A 20 1.27 -17.59 7.43
N GLY A 21 0.13 -16.99 7.06
CA GLY A 21 -0.42 -17.07 5.72
C GLY A 21 0.14 -15.94 4.83
N PHE A 22 0.49 -16.26 3.60
CA PHE A 22 1.04 -15.32 2.64
C PHE A 22 0.22 -15.29 1.35
N LYS A 23 -0.07 -14.10 0.85
CA LYS A 23 -0.69 -13.88 -0.44
C LYS A 23 0.38 -13.71 -1.51
N ASP A 24 0.61 -14.75 -2.30
CA ASP A 24 1.52 -14.67 -3.44
C ASP A 24 0.80 -14.07 -4.65
N ILE A 25 1.22 -12.89 -5.04
CA ILE A 25 0.72 -12.13 -6.18
C ILE A 25 1.58 -12.33 -7.44
N SER A 26 2.67 -13.10 -7.36
CA SER A 26 3.58 -13.31 -8.49
C SER A 26 2.89 -13.80 -9.75
N PRO A 27 1.91 -14.75 -9.68
CA PRO A 27 1.18 -15.17 -10.87
C PRO A 27 0.37 -14.05 -11.52
N LEU A 28 -0.18 -13.12 -10.71
CA LEU A 28 -0.89 -11.95 -11.22
C LEU A 28 0.07 -11.00 -11.94
N LEU A 29 1.20 -10.68 -11.30
CA LEU A 29 2.22 -9.78 -11.87
C LEU A 29 2.77 -10.32 -13.20
N ALA A 30 2.94 -11.63 -13.32
CA ALA A 30 3.43 -12.28 -14.52
C ALA A 30 2.35 -12.48 -15.61
N SER A 31 1.10 -12.17 -15.31
CA SER A 31 -0.02 -12.39 -16.23
C SER A 31 -0.22 -11.21 -17.17
N LYS A 32 -0.82 -11.50 -18.34
CA LYS A 32 -1.29 -10.46 -19.27
C LYS A 32 -2.41 -9.57 -18.69
N TYR A 33 -3.00 -9.96 -17.58
CA TYR A 33 -4.09 -9.25 -16.92
C TYR A 33 -3.63 -8.20 -15.91
N PHE A 34 -2.33 -8.09 -15.63
CA PHE A 34 -1.81 -7.12 -14.68
C PHE A 34 -2.22 -5.70 -15.04
N LYS A 35 -2.15 -5.32 -16.32
CA LYS A 35 -2.61 -4.01 -16.79
C LYS A 35 -4.09 -3.75 -16.47
N ASN A 36 -4.96 -4.75 -16.67
CA ASN A 36 -6.39 -4.62 -16.39
C ASN A 36 -6.64 -4.35 -14.89
N VAL A 37 -5.89 -5.05 -14.02
CA VAL A 37 -5.97 -4.84 -12.57
C VAL A 37 -5.56 -3.42 -12.20
N ILE A 38 -4.48 -2.90 -12.79
CA ILE A 38 -4.04 -1.51 -12.55
C ILE A 38 -5.12 -0.51 -12.96
N ILE A 39 -5.75 -0.69 -14.12
CA ILE A 39 -6.84 0.18 -14.59
C ILE A 39 -8.02 0.12 -13.61
N GLU A 40 -8.49 -1.07 -13.26
CA GLU A 40 -9.62 -1.22 -12.34
C GLU A 40 -9.31 -0.68 -10.95
N MET A 41 -8.08 -0.84 -10.44
CA MET A 41 -7.65 -0.22 -9.18
C MET A 41 -7.68 1.32 -9.26
N GLY A 42 -7.10 1.88 -10.30
CA GLY A 42 -7.03 3.32 -10.45
C GLY A 42 -8.41 3.97 -10.61
N ASP A 43 -9.36 3.28 -11.22
CA ASP A 43 -10.74 3.78 -11.37
C ASP A 43 -11.52 3.88 -10.05
N LEU A 44 -11.02 3.27 -8.97
CA LEU A 44 -11.63 3.36 -7.65
C LEU A 44 -11.34 4.68 -6.92
N VAL A 45 -10.36 5.45 -7.35
CA VAL A 45 -9.86 6.62 -6.64
C VAL A 45 -9.74 7.85 -7.54
N GLU A 46 -9.81 9.03 -6.91
CA GLU A 46 -9.45 10.28 -7.57
C GLU A 46 -7.94 10.29 -7.88
N LYS A 47 -7.56 10.88 -9.02
CA LYS A 47 -6.16 10.89 -9.46
C LYS A 47 -5.37 11.90 -8.64
N PRO A 48 -4.30 11.46 -7.96
CA PRO A 48 -3.49 12.32 -7.11
C PRO A 48 -2.36 12.99 -7.90
N ASP A 49 -1.68 13.94 -7.25
CA ASP A 49 -0.40 14.43 -7.74
C ASP A 49 0.69 13.35 -7.64
N PHE A 50 0.63 12.50 -6.59
CA PHE A 50 1.59 11.42 -6.38
C PHE A 50 0.93 10.15 -5.85
N TRP A 51 1.43 9.02 -6.34
CA TRP A 51 1.12 7.69 -5.82
C TRP A 51 2.21 7.29 -4.83
N VAL A 52 1.85 7.07 -3.57
CA VAL A 52 2.78 6.68 -2.52
C VAL A 52 2.83 5.16 -2.44
N GLY A 53 3.91 4.56 -2.92
CA GLY A 53 4.13 3.12 -2.81
C GLY A 53 4.81 2.74 -1.50
N ILE A 54 4.26 1.76 -0.80
CA ILE A 54 4.85 1.24 0.44
C ILE A 54 5.84 0.12 0.10
N GLU A 55 7.05 0.20 0.63
CA GLU A 55 8.10 -0.81 0.44
C GLU A 55 7.60 -2.20 0.88
N SER A 56 7.69 -3.23 0.02
CA SER A 56 8.31 -3.15 -1.29
C SER A 56 7.31 -3.40 -2.42
N ARG A 57 6.30 -4.26 -2.22
CA ARG A 57 5.35 -4.63 -3.28
C ARG A 57 4.44 -3.48 -3.70
N GLY A 58 4.16 -2.53 -2.80
CA GLY A 58 3.44 -1.31 -3.12
C GLY A 58 4.11 -0.45 -4.20
N PHE A 59 5.43 -0.54 -4.36
CA PHE A 59 6.16 0.18 -5.41
C PHE A 59 5.72 -0.23 -6.82
N ILE A 60 5.44 -1.51 -7.02
CA ILE A 60 5.02 -2.06 -8.31
C ILE A 60 3.69 -1.42 -8.74
N PHE A 61 2.72 -1.40 -7.84
CA PHE A 61 1.39 -0.85 -8.10
C PHE A 61 1.42 0.67 -8.25
N ALA A 62 2.12 1.39 -7.37
CA ALA A 62 2.25 2.84 -7.46
C ALA A 62 2.90 3.29 -8.77
N SER A 63 3.94 2.60 -9.21
CA SER A 63 4.62 2.88 -10.48
C SER A 63 3.72 2.61 -11.68
N ALA A 64 3.01 1.49 -11.69
CA ALA A 64 2.08 1.15 -12.76
C ALA A 64 0.90 2.13 -12.84
N LEU A 65 0.34 2.54 -11.69
CA LEU A 65 -0.72 3.54 -11.62
C LEU A 65 -0.27 4.90 -12.14
N ALA A 66 0.94 5.35 -11.78
CA ALA A 66 1.50 6.60 -12.27
C ALA A 66 1.70 6.59 -13.80
N ILE A 67 2.15 5.47 -14.37
CA ILE A 67 2.31 5.33 -15.82
C ILE A 67 0.95 5.36 -16.53
N GLU A 68 -0.06 4.69 -15.99
CA GLU A 68 -1.38 4.58 -16.64
C GLU A 68 -2.21 5.85 -16.47
N PHE A 69 -2.19 6.50 -15.29
CA PHE A 69 -3.07 7.61 -14.95
C PHE A 69 -2.38 8.95 -14.79
N GLY A 70 -1.07 9.01 -14.92
CA GLY A 70 -0.29 10.22 -14.65
C GLY A 70 0.00 10.42 -13.16
N GLY A 71 0.64 11.52 -12.83
CA GLY A 71 1.19 11.80 -11.52
C GLY A 71 2.59 11.22 -11.33
N GLY A 72 3.19 11.54 -10.19
CA GLY A 72 4.50 11.03 -9.80
C GLY A 72 4.40 9.83 -8.84
N VAL A 73 5.55 9.29 -8.48
CA VAL A 73 5.66 8.22 -7.47
C VAL A 73 6.48 8.72 -6.29
N LEU A 74 5.98 8.51 -5.08
CA LEU A 74 6.72 8.72 -3.85
C LEU A 74 7.00 7.38 -3.20
N LEU A 75 8.25 7.19 -2.76
CA LEU A 75 8.66 5.98 -2.09
C LEU A 75 8.49 6.13 -0.59
N CYS A 76 7.67 5.29 0.03
CA CYS A 76 7.62 5.11 1.46
C CYS A 76 8.51 3.91 1.81
N ARG A 77 9.65 4.16 2.45
CA ARG A 77 10.69 3.15 2.65
C ARG A 77 11.04 2.96 4.12
N LYS A 78 11.62 1.83 4.44
CA LYS A 78 12.25 1.61 5.74
C LYS A 78 13.30 2.69 6.04
N ALA A 79 13.40 3.10 7.29
CA ALA A 79 14.30 4.17 7.73
C ALA A 79 15.74 3.92 7.27
N GLY A 80 16.42 4.99 6.89
CA GLY A 80 17.80 4.95 6.40
C GLY A 80 17.97 4.64 4.91
N LYS A 81 16.88 4.39 4.18
CA LYS A 81 16.93 4.07 2.74
C LYS A 81 16.57 5.23 1.81
N LEU A 82 16.21 6.38 2.36
CA LEU A 82 15.95 7.60 1.60
C LEU A 82 16.93 8.69 1.99
N PRO A 83 17.59 9.33 1.01
CA PRO A 83 18.50 10.45 1.27
C PRO A 83 17.73 11.77 1.45
N GLY A 84 18.39 12.74 2.07
CA GLY A 84 17.89 14.11 2.18
C GLY A 84 16.91 14.32 3.33
N LYS A 85 16.04 15.34 3.21
CA LYS A 85 15.05 15.68 4.23
C LYS A 85 13.87 14.70 4.18
N VAL A 86 13.77 13.87 5.20
CA VAL A 86 12.70 12.88 5.36
C VAL A 86 11.96 13.07 6.66
N ILE A 87 10.73 12.60 6.71
CA ILE A 87 9.98 12.35 7.94
C ILE A 87 9.98 10.86 8.18
N THR A 88 10.19 10.46 9.43
CA THR A 88 10.22 9.06 9.86
C THR A 88 9.22 8.85 10.98
N LYS A 89 8.48 7.75 10.92
CA LYS A 89 7.60 7.30 12.01
C LYS A 89 7.82 5.83 12.30
N SER A 90 7.76 5.51 13.59
CA SER A 90 7.83 4.13 14.07
C SER A 90 6.45 3.52 14.15
N TYR A 91 6.36 2.22 13.90
CA TYR A 91 5.18 1.41 14.17
C TYR A 91 5.59 0.07 14.76
N LYS A 92 4.75 -0.46 15.63
CA LYS A 92 4.98 -1.77 16.26
C LYS A 92 4.31 -2.86 15.42
N THR A 93 5.06 -3.92 15.17
CA THR A 93 4.51 -5.21 14.73
C THR A 93 4.44 -6.16 15.94
N GLU A 94 3.86 -7.35 15.77
CA GLU A 94 3.85 -8.35 16.84
C GLU A 94 5.26 -8.79 17.27
N TYR A 95 6.25 -8.63 16.39
CA TYR A 95 7.59 -9.18 16.59
C TYR A 95 8.69 -8.11 16.63
N SER A 96 8.40 -6.88 16.18
CA SER A 96 9.43 -5.84 16.05
C SER A 96 8.84 -4.43 16.11
N THR A 97 9.72 -3.45 16.21
CA THR A 97 9.41 -2.05 15.92
C THR A 97 10.09 -1.68 14.61
N ASP A 98 9.32 -1.34 13.60
CA ASP A 98 9.82 -0.87 12.32
C ASP A 98 9.63 0.64 12.18
N GLN A 99 10.43 1.25 11.31
CA GLN A 99 10.35 2.67 11.00
C GLN A 99 10.21 2.86 9.50
N LEU A 100 9.29 3.74 9.11
CA LEU A 100 9.08 4.14 7.73
C LEU A 100 9.36 5.62 7.55
N SER A 101 9.90 5.96 6.39
CA SER A 101 10.26 7.30 6.00
C SER A 101 9.69 7.68 4.65
N ILE A 102 9.37 8.95 4.50
CA ILE A 102 8.99 9.60 3.23
C ILE A 102 9.66 10.95 3.12
N LYS A 103 9.95 11.41 1.92
CA LYS A 103 10.46 12.75 1.70
C LYS A 103 9.41 13.82 1.97
N LYS A 104 9.81 14.94 2.55
CA LYS A 104 8.95 16.12 2.70
C LYS A 104 8.55 16.66 1.34
N GLY A 105 7.33 17.16 1.26
CA GLY A 105 6.82 17.80 0.06
C GLY A 105 5.42 18.36 0.26
N SER A 106 4.70 18.52 -0.82
CA SER A 106 3.31 19.00 -0.84
C SER A 106 2.56 18.40 -2.03
N GLY A 107 1.26 18.46 -2.00
CA GLY A 107 0.37 17.94 -3.03
C GLY A 107 -0.54 16.84 -2.52
N SER A 108 -1.41 16.35 -3.38
CA SER A 108 -2.32 15.27 -3.10
C SER A 108 -1.67 13.90 -3.30
N VAL A 109 -2.01 12.95 -2.44
CA VAL A 109 -1.47 11.58 -2.54
C VAL A 109 -2.56 10.53 -2.38
N VAL A 110 -2.39 9.42 -3.10
CA VAL A 110 -3.05 8.15 -2.82
C VAL A 110 -1.98 7.15 -2.36
N ILE A 111 -2.20 6.54 -1.21
CA ILE A 111 -1.28 5.55 -0.64
C ILE A 111 -1.64 4.19 -1.21
N VAL A 112 -0.62 3.47 -1.69
CA VAL A 112 -0.79 2.22 -2.44
C VAL A 112 0.00 1.10 -1.78
N ASP A 113 -0.68 -0.02 -1.54
CA ASP A 113 -0.04 -1.27 -1.14
C ASP A 113 -0.75 -2.46 -1.81
N ASP A 114 -0.18 -3.64 -1.70
CA ASP A 114 -0.78 -4.83 -2.26
C ASP A 114 -1.81 -5.48 -1.32
N VAL A 115 -1.54 -5.54 -0.04
CA VAL A 115 -2.39 -6.23 0.95
C VAL A 115 -2.57 -5.39 2.21
N ILE A 116 -3.80 -5.27 2.68
CA ILE A 116 -4.08 -4.82 4.04
C ILE A 116 -4.51 -6.01 4.91
N ALA A 117 -3.82 -6.20 6.02
CA ALA A 117 -4.16 -7.18 7.05
C ALA A 117 -4.65 -6.46 8.33
N THR A 118 -3.78 -6.22 9.29
CA THR A 118 -4.16 -5.46 10.51
C THR A 118 -4.33 -3.97 10.27
N GLY A 119 -3.74 -3.43 9.21
CA GLY A 119 -3.81 -2.03 8.82
C GLY A 119 -2.83 -1.11 9.55
N GLY A 120 -1.99 -1.64 10.43
CA GLY A 120 -1.04 -0.84 11.20
C GLY A 120 -0.04 -0.08 10.31
N THR A 121 0.51 -0.72 9.30
CA THR A 121 1.40 -0.10 8.31
C THR A 121 0.71 1.06 7.60
N LEU A 122 -0.49 0.82 7.09
CA LEU A 122 -1.26 1.82 6.34
C LEU A 122 -1.60 3.03 7.21
N ALA A 123 -2.01 2.82 8.47
CA ALA A 123 -2.26 3.88 9.43
C ALA A 123 -1.02 4.73 9.70
N THR A 124 0.14 4.08 9.82
CA THR A 124 1.42 4.78 10.02
C THR A 124 1.78 5.62 8.80
N VAL A 125 1.62 5.08 7.58
CA VAL A 125 1.94 5.80 6.34
C VAL A 125 1.02 6.99 6.13
N ASN A 126 -0.28 6.88 6.48
CA ASN A 126 -1.19 8.04 6.47
C ASN A 126 -0.68 9.18 7.34
N LYS A 127 -0.35 8.91 8.60
CA LYS A 127 0.20 9.92 9.53
C LYS A 127 1.53 10.47 9.02
N LEU A 128 2.35 9.62 8.42
CA LEU A 128 3.64 9.99 7.86
C LEU A 128 3.48 10.96 6.69
N CYS A 129 2.58 10.68 5.75
CA CYS A 129 2.30 11.55 4.61
C CYS A 129 1.78 12.92 5.06
N ILE A 130 0.83 12.96 6.00
CA ILE A 130 0.30 14.21 6.56
C ILE A 130 1.43 15.01 7.23
N SER A 131 2.26 14.37 8.05
CA SER A 131 3.39 15.02 8.72
C SER A 131 4.46 15.53 7.73
N ALA A 132 4.57 14.88 6.55
CA ALA A 132 5.49 15.28 5.50
C ALA A 132 4.99 16.44 4.64
N GLY A 133 3.72 16.83 4.76
CA GLY A 133 3.12 17.98 4.08
C GLY A 133 2.12 17.61 2.96
N TYR A 134 1.76 16.33 2.82
CA TYR A 134 0.85 15.86 1.77
C TYR A 134 -0.60 15.80 2.25
N ASN A 135 -1.53 15.97 1.30
CA ASN A 135 -2.95 15.72 1.49
C ASN A 135 -3.30 14.31 1.01
N VAL A 136 -3.67 13.43 1.93
CA VAL A 136 -4.05 12.06 1.63
C VAL A 136 -5.50 12.01 1.15
N LEU A 137 -5.71 11.66 -0.13
CA LEU A 137 -7.04 11.51 -0.74
C LEU A 137 -7.65 10.15 -0.40
N ASP A 138 -6.91 9.08 -0.63
CA ASP A 138 -7.36 7.70 -0.49
C ASP A 138 -6.23 6.75 -0.11
N ASN A 139 -6.62 5.55 0.31
CA ASN A 139 -5.77 4.39 0.51
C ASN A 139 -6.24 3.29 -0.44
N LEU A 140 -5.38 2.83 -1.31
CA LEU A 140 -5.70 1.86 -2.36
C LEU A 140 -4.89 0.59 -2.17
N VAL A 141 -5.58 -0.54 -2.04
CA VAL A 141 -4.94 -1.85 -1.89
C VAL A 141 -5.51 -2.85 -2.89
N LEU A 142 -4.70 -3.79 -3.32
CA LEU A 142 -5.18 -4.87 -4.18
C LEU A 142 -6.08 -5.82 -3.38
N ILE A 143 -5.65 -6.22 -2.19
CA ILE A 143 -6.31 -7.24 -1.38
C ILE A 143 -6.62 -6.68 0.01
N ASP A 144 -7.89 -6.76 0.40
CA ASP A 144 -8.32 -6.50 1.78
C ASP A 144 -8.63 -7.82 2.49
N LEU A 145 -7.80 -8.19 3.47
CA LEU A 145 -8.02 -9.36 4.31
C LEU A 145 -9.04 -9.04 5.42
N ARG A 146 -10.30 -8.95 5.06
CA ARG A 146 -11.39 -8.55 5.98
C ARG A 146 -11.58 -9.49 7.16
N TYR A 147 -11.11 -10.72 7.06
CA TYR A 147 -11.14 -11.71 8.14
C TYR A 147 -10.05 -11.50 9.20
N VAL A 148 -9.07 -10.65 8.92
CA VAL A 148 -8.02 -10.28 9.89
C VAL A 148 -8.51 -9.11 10.72
N PRO A 149 -8.53 -9.20 12.06
CA PRO A 149 -8.89 -8.07 12.92
C PRO A 149 -7.96 -6.87 12.69
N ARG A 150 -8.55 -5.68 12.60
CA ARG A 150 -7.79 -4.43 12.49
C ARG A 150 -7.10 -4.12 13.82
N SER A 151 -5.87 -3.64 13.75
CA SER A 151 -5.13 -3.19 14.93
C SER A 151 -5.79 -1.98 15.58
N GLN A 152 -5.59 -1.80 16.88
CA GLN A 152 -6.07 -0.60 17.58
C GLN A 152 -5.48 0.68 16.97
N HIS A 153 -4.23 0.63 16.53
CA HIS A 153 -3.59 1.75 15.84
C HIS A 153 -4.33 2.14 14.55
N PHE A 154 -4.78 1.17 13.77
CA PHE A 154 -5.60 1.41 12.58
C PHE A 154 -6.96 2.00 12.96
N LEU A 155 -7.66 1.42 13.92
CA LEU A 155 -8.98 1.87 14.35
C LEU A 155 -8.98 3.30 14.86
N THR A 156 -7.94 3.71 15.61
CA THR A 156 -7.80 5.07 16.15
C THR A 156 -7.27 6.08 15.14
N ALA A 157 -6.69 5.64 14.01
CA ALA A 157 -6.18 6.54 12.99
C ALA A 157 -7.28 7.24 12.17
N GLY A 158 -8.52 6.74 12.22
CA GLY A 158 -9.64 7.37 11.54
C GLY A 158 -9.54 7.34 10.01
N LEU A 159 -8.96 6.27 9.44
CA LEU A 159 -8.86 6.11 8.00
C LEU A 159 -10.22 5.80 7.40
N ASN A 160 -10.83 6.79 6.78
CA ASN A 160 -12.20 6.69 6.27
C ASN A 160 -12.29 6.04 4.88
N ASN A 161 -11.23 6.08 4.11
CA ASN A 161 -11.26 5.67 2.69
C ASN A 161 -10.23 4.59 2.43
N ILE A 162 -10.67 3.34 2.49
CA ILE A 162 -9.89 2.21 1.96
C ILE A 162 -10.63 1.67 0.75
N LYS A 163 -9.98 1.73 -0.38
CA LYS A 163 -10.46 1.14 -1.63
C LYS A 163 -9.71 -0.16 -1.87
N SER A 164 -10.45 -1.21 -2.09
CA SER A 164 -9.89 -2.53 -2.44
C SER A 164 -10.52 -3.07 -3.70
N PHE A 165 -9.76 -3.86 -4.37
CA PHE A 165 -10.11 -4.54 -5.60
C PHE A 165 -10.83 -5.87 -5.38
#